data_2348f46e3d18d113d12e731770345443
#
_entry.id   2348f46e3d18d113d12e731770345443
#
_cell.length_a   1.000
_cell.length_b   1.000
_cell.length_c   1.000
_cell.angle_alpha   90.00
_cell.angle_beta   90.00
_cell.angle_gamma   90.00
#
_symmetry.space_group_name_H-M   'P 1'
#
loop_
_entity.id
_entity.type
_entity.pdbx_description
1 polymer ?
#
loop_
_entity_poly.entity_id
_entity_poly.type
_entity_poly.pdbx_seq_one_letter_code
_entity_poly.pdbx_strand_id
1 'polypeptide(L)'
;MTVWTISAALGAGGREVAEELAAGAGVPLYDRHELARLLHELDPEVSGIDDVDALEERVGGRLNAFALSAALMAGAGDAFHELQLRRTLPELGRTVLHEAARSPAVIFAPAAFAALRDHPAALHVRLTAPFDWRAAAYARDELVDHAAAERAVRHDDHGKRAWVRTLYGLDLSDPTLFTVVADASRLPRERLVEMLSAAG
;
A
#
# COMPACT_ATOMS: atom_id res chain seq x y z
N MET A 1 9.48 -14.74 14.92
CA MET A 1 8.29 -14.76 14.02
C MET A 1 8.09 -13.33 13.55
N THR A 2 8.37 -13.01 12.30
CA THR A 2 8.39 -11.64 11.80
C THR A 2 7.33 -11.42 10.72
N VAL A 3 6.69 -10.26 10.76
CA VAL A 3 5.77 -9.77 9.74
C VAL A 3 6.39 -8.51 9.13
N TRP A 4 6.79 -8.59 7.87
CA TRP A 4 7.30 -7.41 7.15
C TRP A 4 6.14 -6.69 6.47
N THR A 5 5.94 -5.41 6.77
CA THR A 5 5.05 -4.56 6.00
C THR A 5 5.87 -3.67 5.09
N ILE A 6 5.64 -3.75 3.79
CA ILE A 6 6.39 -2.97 2.79
C ILE A 6 5.46 -1.91 2.18
N SER A 7 5.82 -0.65 2.38
CA SER A 7 5.20 0.51 1.76
C SER A 7 6.20 1.16 0.81
N ALA A 8 5.95 1.09 -0.49
CA ALA A 8 6.86 1.63 -1.50
C ALA A 8 6.27 2.80 -2.27
N ALA A 9 7.11 3.77 -2.63
CA ALA A 9 6.79 4.76 -3.63
C ALA A 9 6.81 4.11 -5.03
N LEU A 10 5.91 4.52 -5.91
CA LEU A 10 5.86 4.00 -7.28
C LEU A 10 7.20 4.21 -8.00
N GLY A 11 7.69 3.18 -8.67
CA GLY A 11 9.00 3.15 -9.32
C GLY A 11 10.18 2.92 -8.37
N ALA A 12 9.95 2.61 -7.08
CA ALA A 12 11.03 2.29 -6.13
C ALA A 12 11.33 0.78 -6.00
N GLY A 13 10.76 -0.09 -6.85
CA GLY A 13 11.05 -1.53 -6.85
C GLY A 13 10.47 -2.28 -5.65
N GLY A 14 9.35 -1.81 -5.10
CA GLY A 14 8.80 -2.38 -3.86
C GLY A 14 8.20 -3.77 -4.02
N ARG A 15 7.61 -4.07 -5.20
CA ARG A 15 7.03 -5.38 -5.49
C ARG A 15 8.12 -6.45 -5.55
N GLU A 16 9.17 -6.18 -6.29
CA GLU A 16 10.30 -7.09 -6.48
C GLU A 16 10.99 -7.39 -5.15
N VAL A 17 11.17 -6.36 -4.31
CA VAL A 17 11.71 -6.54 -2.94
C VAL A 17 10.80 -7.44 -2.10
N ALA A 18 9.46 -7.23 -2.17
CA ALA A 18 8.51 -8.02 -1.41
C ALA A 18 8.50 -9.49 -1.85
N GLU A 19 8.54 -9.74 -3.16
CA GLU A 19 8.57 -11.08 -3.75
C GLU A 19 9.86 -11.83 -3.37
N GLU A 20 11.03 -11.20 -3.53
CA GLU A 20 12.31 -11.80 -3.18
C GLU A 20 12.44 -12.05 -1.67
N LEU A 21 11.97 -11.11 -0.84
CA LEU A 21 11.99 -11.29 0.61
C LEU A 21 11.08 -12.44 1.06
N ALA A 22 9.86 -12.53 0.52
CA ALA A 22 8.92 -13.60 0.84
C ALA A 22 9.46 -14.97 0.41
N ALA A 23 10.00 -15.06 -0.81
CA ALA A 23 10.62 -16.28 -1.32
C ALA A 23 11.84 -16.70 -0.50
N GLY A 24 12.73 -15.77 -0.15
CA GLY A 24 13.93 -16.02 0.64
C GLY A 24 13.64 -16.43 2.08
N ALA A 25 12.59 -15.87 2.68
CA ALA A 25 12.13 -16.21 4.03
C ALA A 25 11.22 -17.46 4.08
N GLY A 26 10.74 -17.96 2.94
CA GLY A 26 9.80 -19.08 2.87
C GLY A 26 8.44 -18.77 3.48
N VAL A 27 7.97 -17.53 3.36
CA VAL A 27 6.70 -17.06 3.93
C VAL A 27 5.75 -16.55 2.82
N PRO A 28 4.43 -16.52 3.07
CA PRO A 28 3.49 -15.96 2.11
C PRO A 28 3.72 -14.46 1.86
N LEU A 29 3.45 -14.04 0.62
CA LEU A 29 3.31 -12.65 0.22
C LEU A 29 1.83 -12.30 0.13
N TYR A 30 1.41 -11.30 0.89
CA TYR A 30 0.08 -10.70 0.76
C TYR A 30 0.22 -9.37 0.05
N ASP A 31 -0.11 -9.36 -1.23
CA ASP A 31 -0.31 -8.14 -2.00
C ASP A 31 -1.79 -7.75 -2.03
N ARG A 32 -2.15 -6.74 -2.84
CA ARG A 32 -3.54 -6.27 -2.95
C ARG A 32 -4.52 -7.36 -3.37
N HIS A 33 -4.10 -8.28 -4.25
CA HIS A 33 -4.98 -9.36 -4.74
C HIS A 33 -5.20 -10.42 -3.66
N GLU A 34 -4.12 -10.83 -2.98
CA GLU A 34 -4.22 -11.78 -1.88
C GLU A 34 -4.99 -11.21 -0.69
N LEU A 35 -4.82 -9.91 -0.38
CA LEU A 35 -5.59 -9.25 0.68
C LEU A 35 -7.08 -9.13 0.30
N ALA A 36 -7.41 -8.88 -0.96
CA ALA A 36 -8.80 -8.87 -1.42
C ALA A 36 -9.43 -10.27 -1.37
N ARG A 37 -8.68 -11.32 -1.76
CA ARG A 37 -9.12 -12.71 -1.63
C ARG A 37 -9.37 -13.08 -0.16
N LEU A 38 -8.47 -12.70 0.73
CA LEU A 38 -8.61 -12.94 2.16
C LEU A 38 -9.83 -12.19 2.75
N LEU A 39 -10.06 -10.96 2.30
CA LEU A 39 -11.24 -10.19 2.68
C LEU A 39 -12.54 -10.92 2.27
N HIS A 40 -12.60 -11.43 1.06
CA HIS A 40 -13.76 -12.18 0.57
C HIS A 40 -14.01 -13.48 1.36
N GLU A 41 -12.93 -14.16 1.79
CA GLU A 41 -13.02 -15.35 2.65
C GLU A 41 -13.55 -15.02 4.06
N LEU A 42 -13.16 -13.85 4.60
CA LEU A 42 -13.59 -13.40 5.94
C LEU A 42 -15.02 -12.83 5.94
N ASP A 43 -15.41 -12.17 4.88
CA ASP A 43 -16.72 -11.55 4.74
C ASP A 43 -17.25 -11.67 3.29
N PRO A 44 -17.94 -12.78 2.98
CA PRO A 44 -18.51 -13.00 1.65
C PRO A 44 -19.57 -11.97 1.23
N GLU A 45 -20.15 -11.21 2.15
CA GLU A 45 -21.14 -10.16 1.83
C GLU A 45 -20.48 -8.88 1.28
N VAL A 46 -19.18 -8.71 1.50
CA VAL A 46 -18.37 -7.66 0.86
C VAL A 46 -18.06 -7.97 -0.61
N SER A 47 -18.67 -9.01 -1.18
CA SER A 47 -18.49 -9.52 -2.53
C SER A 47 -18.87 -8.58 -3.70
N GLY A 48 -19.13 -7.30 -3.44
CA GLY A 48 -19.15 -6.26 -4.48
C GLY A 48 -17.75 -5.76 -4.88
N ILE A 49 -16.69 -6.36 -4.35
CA ILE A 49 -15.29 -6.06 -4.63
C ILE A 49 -14.69 -7.19 -5.49
N ASP A 50 -15.43 -7.66 -6.49
CA ASP A 50 -14.91 -8.62 -7.48
C ASP A 50 -13.82 -8.00 -8.38
N ASP A 51 -13.64 -6.70 -8.31
CA ASP A 51 -12.65 -5.96 -9.06
C ASP A 51 -11.88 -5.04 -8.13
N VAL A 52 -10.71 -5.52 -7.67
CA VAL A 52 -9.78 -4.73 -6.87
C VAL A 52 -9.32 -3.50 -7.64
N ASP A 53 -9.23 -3.61 -8.97
CA ASP A 53 -8.91 -2.48 -9.84
C ASP A 53 -10.07 -1.48 -9.85
N ALA A 54 -11.32 -1.92 -9.83
CA ALA A 54 -12.49 -1.05 -9.64
C ALA A 54 -12.54 -0.45 -8.23
N LEU A 55 -12.13 -1.18 -7.20
CA LEU A 55 -12.01 -0.63 -5.85
C LEU A 55 -10.86 0.37 -5.75
N GLU A 56 -9.69 0.07 -6.32
CA GLU A 56 -8.58 1.03 -6.42
C GLU A 56 -8.96 2.22 -7.31
N GLU A 57 -9.68 2.02 -8.40
CA GLU A 57 -10.18 3.10 -9.24
C GLU A 57 -11.25 3.92 -8.51
N ARG A 58 -12.12 3.28 -7.72
CA ARG A 58 -13.14 3.95 -6.89
C ARG A 58 -12.55 4.55 -5.62
N VAL A 59 -11.56 3.94 -5.00
CA VAL A 59 -10.96 4.34 -3.72
C VAL A 59 -9.58 5.00 -3.90
N GLY A 60 -8.81 4.65 -4.90
CA GLY A 60 -7.44 5.15 -5.13
C GLY A 60 -7.25 6.04 -6.35
N GLY A 61 -8.00 5.82 -7.44
CA GLY A 61 -7.81 6.56 -8.68
C GLY A 61 -8.64 7.84 -8.79
N ARG A 62 -9.82 7.92 -8.17
CA ARG A 62 -10.76 9.04 -8.31
C ARG A 62 -11.45 9.48 -7.03
N LEU A 63 -11.30 8.76 -5.94
CA LEU A 63 -11.69 9.20 -4.61
C LEU A 63 -10.52 9.88 -3.88
N ASN A 64 -9.80 10.76 -4.57
CA ASN A 64 -9.04 11.77 -3.87
C ASN A 64 -10.05 12.70 -3.15
N ALA A 65 -9.59 13.48 -2.18
CA ALA A 65 -10.43 14.38 -1.38
C ALA A 65 -11.33 15.32 -2.24
N PHE A 66 -11.03 15.47 -3.53
CA PHE A 66 -11.79 16.29 -4.48
C PHE A 66 -13.02 15.53 -5.03
N ALA A 67 -12.92 14.27 -5.40
CA ALA A 67 -14.08 13.47 -5.84
C ALA A 67 -15.08 13.29 -4.71
N LEU A 68 -14.59 13.18 -3.47
CA LEU A 68 -15.42 13.08 -2.29
C LEU A 68 -16.10 14.43 -1.94
N SER A 69 -15.41 15.56 -2.08
CA SER A 69 -16.06 16.87 -1.91
C SER A 69 -17.04 17.17 -3.04
N ALA A 70 -16.79 16.70 -4.27
CA ALA A 70 -17.73 16.80 -5.39
C ALA A 70 -18.96 15.91 -5.21
N ALA A 71 -18.81 14.68 -4.69
CA ALA A 71 -19.94 13.80 -4.35
C ALA A 71 -20.78 14.35 -3.20
N LEU A 72 -20.16 14.98 -2.19
CA LEU A 72 -20.85 15.72 -1.12
C LEU A 72 -21.62 16.93 -1.63
N MET A 73 -21.18 17.55 -2.72
CA MET A 73 -21.87 18.71 -3.33
C MET A 73 -22.94 18.33 -4.36
N ALA A 74 -22.91 17.09 -4.88
CA ALA A 74 -23.81 16.65 -5.95
C ALA A 74 -25.12 15.98 -5.49
N GLY A 75 -25.37 15.83 -4.17
CA GLY A 75 -26.69 15.40 -3.61
C GLY A 75 -26.73 14.00 -3.02
N ALA A 76 -27.07 14.00 -1.89
CA ALA A 76 -27.44 13.24 -0.69
C ALA A 76 -27.61 11.70 -0.70
N GLY A 77 -27.70 10.99 -1.79
CA GLY A 77 -27.93 9.52 -1.80
C GLY A 77 -26.62 8.73 -1.67
N ASP A 78 -25.62 9.10 -2.43
CA ASP A 78 -24.32 8.43 -2.48
C ASP A 78 -23.41 8.85 -1.33
N ALA A 79 -23.62 10.03 -0.75
CA ALA A 79 -22.80 10.57 0.35
C ALA A 79 -22.92 9.76 1.65
N PHE A 80 -24.09 9.17 1.94
CA PHE A 80 -24.29 8.36 3.14
C PHE A 80 -23.59 7.01 3.00
N HIS A 81 -23.68 6.39 1.82
CA HIS A 81 -22.96 5.15 1.50
C HIS A 81 -21.45 5.36 1.54
N GLU A 82 -20.98 6.47 0.99
CA GLU A 82 -19.58 6.89 1.00
C GLU A 82 -19.06 7.14 2.43
N LEU A 83 -19.87 7.79 3.29
CA LEU A 83 -19.51 8.02 4.70
C LEU A 83 -19.42 6.69 5.48
N GLN A 84 -20.28 5.73 5.13
CA GLN A 84 -20.30 4.41 5.74
C GLN A 84 -19.09 3.59 5.30
N LEU A 85 -18.74 3.62 4.02
CA LEU A 85 -17.52 3.00 3.49
C LEU A 85 -16.25 3.58 4.13
N ARG A 86 -16.18 4.88 4.40
CA ARG A 86 -15.04 5.51 5.10
C ARG A 86 -14.86 5.05 6.53
N ARG A 87 -15.93 4.66 7.21
CA ARG A 87 -15.87 4.11 8.57
C ARG A 87 -15.52 2.63 8.56
N THR A 88 -16.04 1.88 7.60
CA THR A 88 -15.86 0.42 7.53
C THR A 88 -14.56 0.00 6.86
N LEU A 89 -14.08 0.73 5.83
CA LEU A 89 -12.84 0.39 5.13
C LEU A 89 -11.59 0.30 6.02
N PRO A 90 -11.34 1.23 6.97
CA PRO A 90 -10.21 1.09 7.89
C PRO A 90 -10.34 -0.11 8.81
N GLU A 91 -11.56 -0.43 9.25
CA GLU A 91 -11.82 -1.56 10.14
C GLU A 91 -11.69 -2.90 9.40
N LEU A 92 -12.25 -3.00 8.20
CA LEU A 92 -12.10 -4.16 7.32
C LEU A 92 -10.64 -4.36 6.93
N GLY A 93 -9.98 -3.31 6.47
CA GLY A 93 -8.55 -3.35 6.14
C GLY A 93 -7.70 -3.78 7.32
N ARG A 94 -8.01 -3.30 8.53
CA ARG A 94 -7.33 -3.73 9.76
C ARG A 94 -7.58 -5.21 10.04
N THR A 95 -8.81 -5.68 9.95
CA THR A 95 -9.16 -7.09 10.16
C THR A 95 -8.39 -8.00 9.21
N VAL A 96 -8.40 -7.71 7.92
CA VAL A 96 -7.68 -8.48 6.90
C VAL A 96 -6.17 -8.47 7.14
N LEU A 97 -5.60 -7.31 7.45
CA LEU A 97 -4.16 -7.19 7.71
C LEU A 97 -3.74 -7.90 8.99
N HIS A 98 -4.56 -7.87 10.04
CA HIS A 98 -4.32 -8.66 11.25
C HIS A 98 -4.43 -10.16 10.99
N GLU A 99 -5.36 -10.61 10.15
CA GLU A 99 -5.46 -12.02 9.76
C GLU A 99 -4.22 -12.44 8.97
N ALA A 100 -3.79 -11.66 7.98
CA ALA A 100 -2.55 -11.89 7.23
C ALA A 100 -1.30 -11.92 8.13
N ALA A 101 -1.32 -11.20 9.25
CA ALA A 101 -0.22 -11.09 10.19
C ALA A 101 -0.23 -12.16 11.31
N ARG A 102 -1.15 -13.13 11.28
CA ARG A 102 -1.23 -14.20 12.32
C ARG A 102 -0.05 -15.16 12.27
N SER A 103 0.63 -15.24 11.14
CA SER A 103 1.84 -16.03 10.91
C SER A 103 2.92 -15.16 10.25
N PRO A 104 4.18 -15.62 10.20
CA PRO A 104 5.22 -14.92 9.45
C PRO A 104 4.78 -14.65 8.01
N ALA A 105 4.91 -13.41 7.57
CA ALA A 105 4.45 -13.00 6.25
C ALA A 105 5.15 -11.73 5.75
N VAL A 106 5.16 -11.52 4.45
CA VAL A 106 5.43 -10.23 3.82
C VAL A 106 4.10 -9.63 3.35
N ILE A 107 3.79 -8.42 3.75
CA ILE A 107 2.57 -7.70 3.37
C ILE A 107 2.97 -6.47 2.55
N PHE A 108 2.67 -6.49 1.26
CA PHE A 108 2.95 -5.39 0.34
C PHE A 108 1.67 -4.55 0.13
N ALA A 109 1.49 -3.55 0.98
CA ALA A 109 0.34 -2.65 0.91
C ALA A 109 0.67 -1.25 1.43
N PRO A 110 0.11 -0.17 0.85
CA PRO A 110 0.47 1.21 1.17
C PRO A 110 0.27 1.61 2.64
N ALA A 111 -0.71 1.03 3.31
CA ALA A 111 -1.12 1.39 4.68
C ALA A 111 -0.99 0.25 5.70
N ALA A 112 -0.36 -0.87 5.33
CA ALA A 112 -0.19 -2.02 6.24
C ALA A 112 0.58 -1.62 7.52
N PHE A 113 1.59 -0.75 7.42
CA PHE A 113 2.32 -0.20 8.56
C PHE A 113 1.40 0.53 9.56
N ALA A 114 0.40 1.25 9.06
CA ALA A 114 -0.52 2.02 9.89
C ALA A 114 -1.54 1.11 10.60
N ALA A 115 -2.04 0.09 9.91
CA ALA A 115 -2.97 -0.88 10.47
C ALA A 115 -2.32 -1.80 11.50
N LEU A 116 -1.05 -2.15 11.30
CA LEU A 116 -0.27 -3.07 12.13
C LEU A 116 0.76 -2.37 13.04
N ARG A 117 0.63 -1.05 13.26
CA ARG A 117 1.63 -0.25 13.99
C ARG A 117 1.94 -0.77 15.40
N ASP A 118 0.95 -1.37 16.05
CA ASP A 118 1.08 -1.90 17.41
C ASP A 118 1.31 -3.42 17.42
N HIS A 119 1.51 -4.04 16.25
CA HIS A 119 1.76 -5.48 16.16
C HIS A 119 3.20 -5.80 16.59
N PRO A 120 3.41 -6.62 17.62
CA PRO A 120 4.72 -6.76 18.28
C PRO A 120 5.80 -7.40 17.39
N ALA A 121 5.39 -8.15 16.37
CA ALA A 121 6.31 -8.81 15.43
C ALA A 121 6.40 -8.08 14.09
N ALA A 122 5.80 -6.90 13.95
CA ALA A 122 5.82 -6.17 12.68
C ALA A 122 7.10 -5.36 12.51
N LEU A 123 7.72 -5.50 11.34
CA LEU A 123 8.83 -4.70 10.87
C LEU A 123 8.35 -3.86 9.69
N HIS A 124 8.21 -2.55 9.93
CA HIS A 124 7.66 -1.62 8.94
C HIS A 124 8.75 -1.06 8.05
N VAL A 125 8.63 -1.30 6.75
CA VAL A 125 9.61 -0.89 5.74
C VAL A 125 9.00 0.17 4.83
N ARG A 126 9.71 1.27 4.63
CA ARG A 126 9.42 2.27 3.62
C ARG A 126 10.50 2.27 2.55
N LEU A 127 10.12 2.00 1.30
CA LEU A 127 10.99 2.15 0.15
C LEU A 127 10.67 3.45 -0.57
N THR A 128 11.71 4.24 -0.82
CA THR A 128 11.61 5.49 -1.58
C THR A 128 12.82 5.62 -2.51
N ALA A 129 12.78 6.61 -3.38
CA ALA A 129 13.91 7.06 -4.18
C ALA A 129 13.61 8.49 -4.70
N PRO A 130 14.60 9.23 -5.21
CA PRO A 130 14.38 10.52 -5.86
C PRO A 130 13.35 10.43 -6.97
N PHE A 131 12.53 11.48 -7.11
CA PHE A 131 11.40 11.50 -8.05
C PHE A 131 11.82 11.13 -9.48
N ASP A 132 12.88 11.79 -10.02
CA ASP A 132 13.33 11.56 -11.39
C ASP A 132 13.82 10.12 -11.61
N TRP A 133 14.48 9.54 -10.59
CA TRP A 133 14.92 8.14 -10.64
C TRP A 133 13.72 7.19 -10.72
N ARG A 134 12.67 7.42 -9.91
CA ARG A 134 11.44 6.62 -9.91
C ARG A 134 10.66 6.77 -11.23
N ALA A 135 10.57 7.99 -11.76
CA ALA A 135 9.92 8.24 -13.04
C ALA A 135 10.65 7.53 -14.19
N ALA A 136 11.98 7.56 -14.19
CA ALA A 136 12.78 6.84 -15.18
C ALA A 136 12.65 5.31 -15.04
N ALA A 137 12.61 4.79 -13.82
CA ALA A 137 12.38 3.37 -13.57
C ALA A 137 11.00 2.95 -14.08
N TYR A 138 9.97 3.66 -13.67
CA TYR A 138 8.59 3.38 -14.10
C TYR A 138 8.41 3.47 -15.64
N ALA A 139 9.01 4.48 -16.28
CA ALA A 139 8.95 4.62 -17.74
C ALA A 139 9.52 3.40 -18.47
N ARG A 140 10.64 2.88 -17.96
CA ARG A 140 11.31 1.70 -18.52
C ARG A 140 10.48 0.42 -18.28
N ASP A 141 9.94 0.25 -17.07
CA ASP A 141 9.30 -0.98 -16.65
C ASP A 141 7.88 -1.11 -17.29
N GLU A 142 7.17 0.01 -17.44
CA GLU A 142 5.83 0.06 -18.03
C GLU A 142 5.83 0.40 -19.54
N LEU A 143 7.00 0.63 -20.13
CA LEU A 143 7.17 0.98 -21.55
C LEU A 143 6.36 2.23 -21.97
N VAL A 144 6.30 3.23 -21.09
CA VAL A 144 5.63 4.51 -21.32
C VAL A 144 6.64 5.65 -21.51
N ASP A 145 6.19 6.77 -22.10
CA ASP A 145 7.04 7.95 -22.21
C ASP A 145 7.31 8.58 -20.82
N HIS A 146 8.41 9.35 -20.73
CA HIS A 146 8.85 9.94 -19.47
C HIS A 146 7.82 10.89 -18.86
N ALA A 147 7.09 11.66 -19.67
CA ALA A 147 6.08 12.58 -19.18
C ALA A 147 4.84 11.84 -18.63
N ALA A 148 4.47 10.70 -19.22
CA ALA A 148 3.44 9.84 -18.66
C ALA A 148 3.88 9.21 -17.35
N ALA A 149 5.13 8.77 -17.27
CA ALA A 149 5.72 8.21 -16.04
C ALA A 149 5.75 9.24 -14.90
N GLU A 150 6.18 10.48 -15.16
CA GLU A 150 6.15 11.56 -14.17
C GLU A 150 4.73 11.82 -13.64
N ARG A 151 3.73 11.85 -14.53
CA ARG A 151 2.34 12.03 -14.13
C ARG A 151 1.86 10.89 -13.22
N ALA A 152 2.17 9.65 -13.60
CA ALA A 152 1.81 8.46 -12.82
C ALA A 152 2.45 8.49 -11.42
N VAL A 153 3.74 8.77 -11.33
CA VAL A 153 4.47 8.85 -10.06
C VAL A 153 3.94 9.98 -9.16
N ARG A 154 3.64 11.18 -9.72
CA ARG A 154 3.03 12.27 -8.95
C ARG A 154 1.64 11.90 -8.43
N HIS A 155 0.85 11.26 -9.29
CA HIS A 155 -0.50 10.85 -8.93
C HIS A 155 -0.50 9.82 -7.80
N ASP A 156 0.33 8.79 -7.91
CA ASP A 156 0.50 7.75 -6.90
C ASP A 156 0.99 8.33 -5.55
N ASP A 157 2.01 9.19 -5.58
CA ASP A 157 2.52 9.85 -4.37
C ASP A 157 1.44 10.67 -3.67
N HIS A 158 0.64 11.40 -4.44
CA HIS A 158 -0.47 12.19 -3.89
C HIS A 158 -1.57 11.28 -3.33
N GLY A 159 -1.97 10.27 -4.08
CA GLY A 159 -3.00 9.31 -3.69
C GLY A 159 -2.64 8.58 -2.40
N LYS A 160 -1.44 8.02 -2.31
CA LYS A 160 -0.97 7.30 -1.11
C LYS A 160 -0.91 8.18 0.13
N ARG A 161 -0.42 9.43 0.01
CA ARG A 161 -0.42 10.38 1.14
C ARG A 161 -1.83 10.73 1.59
N ALA A 162 -2.71 11.03 0.65
CA ALA A 162 -4.10 11.34 0.94
C ALA A 162 -4.81 10.15 1.61
N TRP A 163 -4.59 8.94 1.11
CA TRP A 163 -5.12 7.70 1.65
C TRP A 163 -4.72 7.48 3.11
N VAL A 164 -3.42 7.49 3.39
CA VAL A 164 -2.88 7.29 4.75
C VAL A 164 -3.38 8.37 5.72
N ARG A 165 -3.40 9.63 5.28
CA ARG A 165 -3.91 10.74 6.09
C ARG A 165 -5.40 10.62 6.38
N THR A 166 -6.20 10.25 5.38
CA THR A 166 -7.66 10.19 5.53
C THR A 166 -8.10 9.03 6.41
N LEU A 167 -7.47 7.85 6.25
CA LEU A 167 -7.89 6.65 6.97
C LEU A 167 -7.26 6.51 8.36
N TYR A 168 -6.02 6.97 8.52
CA TYR A 168 -5.24 6.72 9.74
C TYR A 168 -4.78 7.99 10.44
N GLY A 169 -5.01 9.19 9.85
CA GLY A 169 -4.56 10.46 10.41
C GLY A 169 -3.03 10.63 10.44
N LEU A 170 -2.28 9.82 9.66
CA LEU A 170 -0.83 9.77 9.67
C LEU A 170 -0.23 10.50 8.47
N ASP A 171 0.99 11.01 8.64
CA ASP A 171 1.78 11.57 7.52
C ASP A 171 2.75 10.51 7.00
N LEU A 172 2.54 10.04 5.78
CA LEU A 172 3.38 9.03 5.13
C LEU A 172 4.85 9.46 4.98
N SER A 173 5.15 10.77 5.11
CA SER A 173 6.51 11.30 5.07
C SER A 173 7.23 11.25 6.42
N ASP A 174 6.55 10.93 7.51
CA ASP A 174 7.15 10.79 8.83
C ASP A 174 7.97 9.50 8.92
N PRO A 175 9.31 9.56 8.98
CA PRO A 175 10.15 8.37 9.05
C PRO A 175 9.99 7.58 10.36
N THR A 176 9.47 8.19 11.42
CA THR A 176 9.29 7.53 12.72
C THR A 176 8.18 6.47 12.72
N LEU A 177 7.37 6.45 11.66
CA LEU A 177 6.34 5.42 11.43
C LEU A 177 6.92 4.08 10.93
N PHE A 178 8.21 4.06 10.56
CA PHE A 178 8.84 2.91 9.93
C PHE A 178 10.05 2.42 10.74
N THR A 179 10.25 1.12 10.76
CA THR A 179 11.45 0.50 11.33
C THR A 179 12.66 0.75 10.42
N VAL A 180 12.43 0.69 9.11
CA VAL A 180 13.44 0.91 8.07
C VAL A 180 12.89 1.84 7.00
N VAL A 181 13.65 2.89 6.69
CA VAL A 181 13.42 3.73 5.49
C VAL A 181 14.64 3.58 4.59
N ALA A 182 14.44 3.09 3.37
CA ALA A 182 15.53 2.82 2.43
C ALA A 182 15.36 3.62 1.13
N ASP A 183 16.46 4.17 0.63
CA ASP A 183 16.57 4.78 -0.69
C ASP A 183 17.01 3.72 -1.71
N ALA A 184 16.06 3.25 -2.52
CA ALA A 184 16.29 2.22 -3.53
C ALA A 184 17.23 2.68 -4.67
N SER A 185 17.45 3.99 -4.83
CA SER A 185 18.42 4.50 -5.81
C SER A 185 19.88 4.32 -5.36
N ARG A 186 20.09 4.10 -4.06
CA ARG A 186 21.42 3.98 -3.44
C ARG A 186 21.72 2.60 -2.92
N LEU A 187 20.69 1.83 -2.60
CA LEU A 187 20.82 0.48 -2.05
C LEU A 187 20.34 -0.54 -3.08
N PRO A 188 21.23 -1.39 -3.63
CA PRO A 188 20.83 -2.47 -4.53
C PRO A 188 19.79 -3.39 -3.88
N ARG A 189 18.85 -3.87 -4.69
CA ARG A 189 17.71 -4.68 -4.24
C ARG A 189 18.16 -5.90 -3.42
N GLU A 190 19.17 -6.61 -3.89
CA GLU A 190 19.72 -7.80 -3.24
C GLU A 190 20.22 -7.49 -1.82
N ARG A 191 20.91 -6.35 -1.66
CA ARG A 191 21.40 -5.90 -0.35
C ARG A 191 20.26 -5.50 0.59
N LEU A 192 19.23 -4.89 0.04
CA LEU A 192 18.04 -4.54 0.82
C LEU A 192 17.33 -5.80 1.31
N VAL A 193 17.14 -6.79 0.45
CA VAL A 193 16.52 -8.07 0.82
C VAL A 193 17.36 -8.79 1.89
N GLU A 194 18.71 -8.86 1.73
CA GLU A 194 19.61 -9.41 2.76
C GLU A 194 19.44 -8.72 4.12
N MET A 195 19.42 -7.37 4.14
CA MET A 195 19.24 -6.59 5.37
C MET A 195 17.90 -6.84 6.04
N LEU A 196 16.82 -6.88 5.26
CA LEU A 196 15.47 -7.12 5.77
C LEU A 196 15.31 -8.56 6.29
N SER A 197 15.90 -9.53 5.62
CA SER A 197 15.93 -10.93 6.07
C SER A 197 16.71 -11.10 7.37
N ALA A 198 17.83 -10.39 7.52
CA ALA A 198 18.65 -10.45 8.74
C ALA A 198 18.01 -9.72 9.93
N ALA A 199 17.09 -8.77 9.68
CA ALA A 199 16.38 -8.02 10.71
C ALA A 199 15.12 -8.73 11.23
N GLY A 200 14.67 -9.78 10.59
CA GLY A 200 13.46 -10.56 10.93
C GLY A 200 13.77 -11.94 11.37
#